data_31f3bf03bd0cd3d0875e0c06a86b1747
#
_entry.id   31f3bf03bd0cd3d0875e0c06a86b1747
#
_cell.length_a   1.000
_cell.length_b   1.000
_cell.length_c   1.000
_cell.angle_alpha   90.00
_cell.angle_beta   90.00
_cell.angle_gamma   90.00
#
_symmetry.space_group_name_H-M   'P 1'
#
loop_
_entity.id
_entity.type
_entity.pdbx_description
1 polymer ?
#
loop_
_entity_poly.entity_id
_entity_poly.type
_entity_poly.pdbx_seq_one_letter_code
_entity_poly.pdbx_strand_id
1 'polypeptide(L)'
;MKKSLKNLIELLKFDFVNDSITKENFPDDGRRGKVEIIDFEKKITSEEAIKEMDLKEYRPATAYELLIWAKDDWNGKDCIMALGSQWRRPDGDLDVLCLWGNAGRRELGLYWVDRGWDGRYRFAFVRKSLESLKTGELGNLESRISAIEEFKAKVENVLKI
;
A
#
# COMPACT_ATOMS: atom_id res chain seq x y z
N MET A 1 9.48 -21.56 -2.59
CA MET A 1 10.61 -20.79 -2.03
C MET A 1 10.25 -19.30 -2.08
N LYS A 2 10.29 -18.62 -0.93
CA LYS A 2 10.05 -17.17 -0.89
C LYS A 2 11.22 -16.45 -1.55
N LYS A 3 10.95 -15.66 -2.58
CA LYS A 3 11.97 -14.85 -3.24
C LYS A 3 12.31 -13.63 -2.39
N SER A 4 13.58 -13.36 -2.19
CA SER A 4 14.04 -12.14 -1.51
C SER A 4 13.80 -10.91 -2.39
N LEU A 5 13.80 -9.72 -1.78
CA LEU A 5 13.71 -8.46 -2.51
C LEU A 5 14.79 -8.36 -3.59
N LYS A 6 16.03 -8.69 -3.23
CA LYS A 6 17.16 -8.70 -4.16
C LYS A 6 16.91 -9.61 -5.37
N ASN A 7 16.42 -10.82 -5.14
CA ASN A 7 16.12 -11.77 -6.21
C ASN A 7 15.02 -11.28 -7.14
N LEU A 8 13.96 -10.67 -6.60
CA LEU A 8 12.88 -10.08 -7.40
C LEU A 8 13.40 -8.94 -8.28
N ILE A 9 14.22 -8.07 -7.72
CA ILE A 9 14.82 -6.94 -8.44
C ILE A 9 15.72 -7.46 -9.59
N GLU A 10 16.56 -8.45 -9.32
CA GLU A 10 17.43 -9.06 -10.33
C GLU A 10 16.65 -9.71 -11.48
N LEU A 11 15.53 -10.37 -11.18
CA LEU A 11 14.67 -11.01 -12.19
C LEU A 11 14.02 -10.00 -13.14
N LEU A 12 13.75 -8.80 -12.66
CA LEU A 12 13.10 -7.75 -13.44
C LEU A 12 14.03 -6.99 -14.37
N LYS A 13 15.34 -7.15 -14.22
CA LYS A 13 16.37 -6.57 -15.09
C LYS A 13 16.21 -5.07 -15.30
N PHE A 14 16.14 -4.33 -14.19
CA PHE A 14 16.10 -2.87 -14.23
C PHE A 14 17.43 -2.29 -14.74
N ASP A 15 17.33 -1.20 -15.49
CA ASP A 15 18.50 -0.39 -15.89
C ASP A 15 18.98 0.50 -14.75
N PHE A 16 18.08 0.87 -13.86
CA PHE A 16 18.38 1.63 -12.63
C PHE A 16 17.51 1.15 -11.47
N VAL A 17 18.14 1.06 -10.30
CA VAL A 17 17.45 0.79 -9.02
C VAL A 17 17.97 1.79 -7.99
N ASN A 18 17.07 2.48 -7.31
CA ASN A 18 17.45 3.40 -6.23
C ASN A 18 18.13 2.63 -5.10
N ASP A 19 19.30 3.11 -4.65
CA ASP A 19 20.14 2.44 -3.65
C ASP A 19 19.47 2.25 -2.29
N SER A 20 18.46 3.05 -1.97
CA SER A 20 17.70 2.96 -0.73
C SER A 20 16.64 1.85 -0.74
N ILE A 21 16.45 1.17 -1.85
CA ILE A 21 15.53 0.03 -1.95
C ILE A 21 16.23 -1.22 -1.44
N THR A 22 16.15 -1.44 -0.15
CA THR A 22 16.78 -2.55 0.59
C THR A 22 15.75 -3.31 1.41
N LYS A 23 16.07 -4.52 1.83
CA LYS A 23 15.22 -5.33 2.70
C LYS A 23 15.00 -4.69 4.08
N GLU A 24 15.93 -3.87 4.52
CA GLU A 24 15.86 -3.11 5.78
C GLU A 24 14.83 -1.98 5.67
N ASN A 25 14.83 -1.25 4.56
CA ASN A 25 13.91 -0.14 4.31
C ASN A 25 12.52 -0.61 3.84
N PHE A 26 12.46 -1.73 3.15
CA PHE A 26 11.23 -2.36 2.66
C PHE A 26 11.17 -3.83 3.10
N PRO A 27 10.93 -4.08 4.40
CA PRO A 27 10.88 -5.44 4.91
C PRO A 27 9.68 -6.20 4.35
N ASP A 28 9.84 -7.51 4.19
CA ASP A 28 8.76 -8.39 3.77
C ASP A 28 7.81 -8.64 4.94
N ASP A 29 6.60 -8.15 4.85
CA ASP A 29 5.54 -8.38 5.86
C ASP A 29 4.75 -9.68 5.64
N GLY A 30 5.10 -10.43 4.61
CA GLY A 30 4.48 -11.72 4.27
C GLY A 30 3.16 -11.62 3.51
N ARG A 31 2.59 -10.41 3.34
CA ARG A 31 1.36 -10.25 2.57
C ARG A 31 1.56 -10.62 1.12
N ARG A 32 0.67 -11.42 0.58
CA ARG A 32 0.63 -11.83 -0.82
C ARG A 32 -0.80 -11.85 -1.30
N GLY A 33 -1.08 -11.11 -2.34
CA GLY A 33 -2.39 -11.06 -2.95
C GLY A 33 -2.27 -10.85 -4.46
N LYS A 34 -3.39 -11.03 -5.15
CA LYS A 34 -3.46 -10.77 -6.58
C LYS A 34 -3.49 -9.26 -6.81
N VAL A 35 -2.45 -8.74 -7.44
CA VAL A 35 -2.34 -7.32 -7.76
C VAL A 35 -3.20 -6.98 -8.98
N GLU A 36 -3.92 -5.88 -8.86
CA GLU A 36 -4.64 -5.21 -9.94
C GLU A 36 -4.15 -3.77 -10.02
N ILE A 37 -4.28 -3.15 -11.17
CA ILE A 37 -3.80 -1.78 -11.42
C ILE A 37 -5.00 -0.86 -11.62
N ILE A 38 -4.97 0.28 -10.92
CA ILE A 38 -6.00 1.31 -11.07
C ILE A 38 -5.38 2.60 -11.59
N ASP A 39 -6.08 3.24 -12.50
CA ASP A 39 -5.85 4.60 -12.96
C ASP A 39 -7.04 5.44 -12.52
N PHE A 40 -6.80 6.44 -11.68
CA PHE A 40 -7.88 7.33 -11.22
C PHE A 40 -8.27 8.40 -12.24
N GLU A 41 -7.49 8.56 -13.31
CA GLU A 41 -7.73 9.53 -14.40
C GLU A 41 -7.90 10.99 -13.95
N LYS A 42 -7.42 11.32 -12.77
CA LYS A 42 -7.51 12.65 -12.14
C LYS A 42 -6.30 12.90 -11.24
N LYS A 43 -6.12 14.14 -10.83
CA LYS A 43 -5.18 14.44 -9.74
C LYS A 43 -5.71 13.87 -8.45
N ILE A 44 -4.85 13.16 -7.71
CA ILE A 44 -5.21 12.51 -6.46
C ILE A 44 -4.01 12.51 -5.51
N THR A 45 -4.25 12.64 -4.22
CA THR A 45 -3.21 12.45 -3.19
C THR A 45 -3.10 10.97 -2.83
N SER A 46 -1.98 10.59 -2.20
CA SER A 46 -1.82 9.21 -1.70
C SER A 46 -2.91 8.84 -0.69
N GLU A 47 -3.26 9.75 0.20
CA GLU A 47 -4.31 9.56 1.20
C GLU A 47 -5.68 9.34 0.55
N GLU A 48 -6.04 10.17 -0.43
CA GLU A 48 -7.28 10.01 -1.20
C GLU A 48 -7.32 8.70 -1.97
N ALA A 49 -6.20 8.30 -2.59
CA ALA A 49 -6.10 7.03 -3.32
C ALA A 49 -6.33 5.83 -2.39
N ILE A 50 -5.69 5.83 -1.23
CA ILE A 50 -5.85 4.77 -0.22
C ILE A 50 -7.29 4.73 0.28
N LYS A 51 -7.89 5.89 0.54
CA LYS A 51 -9.28 5.99 0.98
C LYS A 51 -10.26 5.45 -0.06
N GLU A 52 -10.08 5.79 -1.33
CA GLU A 52 -10.92 5.26 -2.41
C GLU A 52 -10.78 3.75 -2.57
N MET A 53 -9.57 3.21 -2.41
CA MET A 53 -9.34 1.76 -2.38
C MET A 53 -10.09 1.11 -1.22
N ASP A 54 -9.97 1.66 -0.02
CA ASP A 54 -10.61 1.14 1.19
C ASP A 54 -12.14 1.09 1.07
N LEU A 55 -12.75 2.11 0.50
CA LEU A 55 -14.20 2.16 0.26
C LEU A 55 -14.70 1.04 -0.67
N LYS A 56 -13.84 0.53 -1.52
CA LYS A 56 -14.15 -0.57 -2.46
C LYS A 56 -13.65 -1.92 -1.98
N GLU A 57 -13.25 -2.02 -0.70
CA GLU A 57 -12.71 -3.23 -0.08
C GLU A 57 -11.38 -3.69 -0.70
N TYR A 58 -10.58 -2.74 -1.17
CA TYR A 58 -9.20 -2.95 -1.63
C TYR A 58 -8.22 -2.31 -0.67
N ARG A 59 -6.99 -2.77 -0.72
CA ARG A 59 -5.85 -2.17 -0.03
C ARG A 59 -4.72 -1.88 -1.01
N PRO A 60 -3.82 -0.93 -0.70
CA PRO A 60 -2.61 -0.74 -1.51
C PRO A 60 -1.75 -2.00 -1.52
N ALA A 61 -1.15 -2.30 -2.67
CA ALA A 61 -0.17 -3.37 -2.78
C ALA A 61 1.12 -3.01 -2.05
N THR A 62 1.79 -4.01 -1.51
CA THR A 62 3.13 -3.87 -0.94
C THR A 62 4.19 -3.83 -2.03
N ALA A 63 5.43 -3.44 -1.67
CA ALA A 63 6.57 -3.48 -2.59
C ALA A 63 6.79 -4.88 -3.17
N TYR A 64 6.70 -5.92 -2.33
CA TYR A 64 6.85 -7.31 -2.78
C TYR A 64 5.76 -7.73 -3.74
N GLU A 65 4.52 -7.43 -3.43
CA GLU A 65 3.39 -7.75 -4.31
C GLU A 65 3.52 -7.06 -5.67
N LEU A 66 3.93 -5.79 -5.70
CA LEU A 66 4.18 -5.07 -6.93
C LEU A 66 5.28 -5.72 -7.77
N LEU A 67 6.40 -6.08 -7.17
CA LEU A 67 7.53 -6.70 -7.89
C LEU A 67 7.18 -8.11 -8.38
N ILE A 68 6.44 -8.89 -7.61
CA ILE A 68 5.97 -10.22 -8.03
C ILE A 68 5.03 -10.10 -9.23
N TRP A 69 4.10 -9.16 -9.20
CA TRP A 69 3.20 -8.88 -10.31
C TRP A 69 3.98 -8.40 -11.54
N ALA A 70 4.92 -7.48 -11.36
CA ALA A 70 5.67 -6.85 -12.45
C ALA A 70 6.47 -7.85 -13.27
N LYS A 71 6.92 -8.93 -12.67
CA LYS A 71 7.69 -9.96 -13.34
C LYS A 71 6.98 -10.54 -14.58
N ASP A 72 5.68 -10.71 -14.48
CA ASP A 72 4.89 -11.35 -15.55
C ASP A 72 4.01 -10.35 -16.32
N ASP A 73 3.59 -9.25 -15.71
CA ASP A 73 2.50 -8.41 -16.19
C ASP A 73 2.87 -6.95 -16.50
N TRP A 74 4.01 -6.44 -16.00
CA TRP A 74 4.39 -5.06 -16.28
C TRP A 74 4.91 -4.87 -17.70
N ASN A 75 4.36 -3.89 -18.41
CA ASN A 75 4.72 -3.58 -19.81
C ASN A 75 6.07 -2.85 -19.94
N GLY A 76 6.74 -2.50 -18.84
CA GLY A 76 7.99 -1.75 -18.86
C GLY A 76 7.85 -0.27 -19.22
N LYS A 77 6.63 0.27 -19.23
CA LYS A 77 6.32 1.65 -19.63
C LYS A 77 5.57 2.43 -18.56
N ASP A 78 4.51 1.84 -18.02
CA ASP A 78 3.63 2.52 -17.08
C ASP A 78 4.35 2.81 -15.75
N CYS A 79 4.04 3.98 -15.19
CA CYS A 79 4.50 4.36 -13.86
C CYS A 79 3.52 3.84 -12.81
N ILE A 80 3.94 2.88 -12.00
CA ILE A 80 3.07 2.17 -11.06
C ILE A 80 3.62 2.25 -9.64
N MET A 81 2.78 2.71 -8.71
CA MET A 81 3.11 2.94 -7.32
C MET A 81 2.61 1.83 -6.41
N ALA A 82 3.38 1.45 -5.41
CA ALA A 82 2.98 0.54 -4.35
C ALA A 82 2.87 1.30 -3.02
N LEU A 83 1.69 1.84 -2.72
CA LEU A 83 1.47 2.64 -1.50
C LEU A 83 1.40 1.81 -0.21
N GLY A 84 1.36 0.49 -0.31
CA GLY A 84 1.26 -0.41 0.84
C GLY A 84 2.57 -0.65 1.59
N SER A 85 3.69 -0.24 1.03
CA SER A 85 5.00 -0.26 1.68
C SER A 85 5.58 1.15 1.67
N GLN A 86 5.81 1.72 2.84
CA GLN A 86 6.32 3.08 2.98
C GLN A 86 7.59 3.05 3.81
N TRP A 87 8.62 3.73 3.34
CA TRP A 87 9.87 3.89 4.05
C TRP A 87 10.03 5.32 4.55
N ARG A 88 10.24 5.46 5.86
CA ARG A 88 10.53 6.77 6.47
C ARG A 88 12.02 7.06 6.31
N ARG A 89 12.32 8.08 5.54
CA ARG A 89 13.67 8.58 5.32
C ARG A 89 14.24 9.20 6.60
N PRO A 90 15.58 9.34 6.70
CA PRO A 90 16.21 10.02 7.84
C PRO A 90 15.72 11.46 8.07
N ASP A 91 15.29 12.17 7.02
CA ASP A 91 14.72 13.52 7.10
C ASP A 91 13.25 13.56 7.58
N GLY A 92 12.63 12.39 7.76
CA GLY A 92 11.25 12.25 8.23
C GLY A 92 10.20 12.06 7.14
N ASP A 93 10.54 12.28 5.89
CA ASP A 93 9.64 12.07 4.77
C ASP A 93 9.40 10.57 4.50
N LEU A 94 8.25 10.26 3.92
CA LEU A 94 7.88 8.90 3.54
C LEU A 94 7.99 8.72 2.02
N ASP A 95 8.70 7.67 1.62
CA ASP A 95 8.82 7.27 0.22
C ASP A 95 8.13 5.94 -0.05
N VAL A 96 7.66 5.79 -1.28
CA VAL A 96 7.07 4.55 -1.80
C VAL A 96 7.79 4.09 -3.06
N LEU A 97 7.73 2.78 -3.29
CA LEU A 97 8.30 2.15 -4.47
C LEU A 97 7.50 2.51 -5.72
N CYS A 98 8.21 2.82 -6.80
CA CYS A 98 7.62 3.08 -8.10
C CYS A 98 8.34 2.31 -9.21
N LEU A 99 7.58 1.59 -10.03
CA LEU A 99 8.02 1.13 -11.33
C LEU A 99 7.94 2.29 -12.30
N TRP A 100 8.99 2.50 -13.06
CA TRP A 100 9.03 3.56 -14.07
C TRP A 100 9.63 3.04 -15.38
N GLY A 101 8.90 3.24 -16.47
CA GLY A 101 9.41 3.02 -17.83
C GLY A 101 9.61 4.36 -18.56
N ASN A 102 10.80 4.59 -19.07
CA ASN A 102 11.11 5.80 -19.82
C ASN A 102 12.03 5.50 -21.01
N ALA A 103 11.55 5.81 -22.22
CA ALA A 103 12.33 5.65 -23.45
C ALA A 103 13.03 4.28 -23.60
N GLY A 104 12.35 3.20 -23.21
CA GLY A 104 12.88 1.84 -23.25
C GLY A 104 13.72 1.45 -22.03
N ARG A 105 13.96 2.35 -21.10
CA ARG A 105 14.63 2.03 -19.82
C ARG A 105 13.62 1.60 -18.79
N ARG A 106 14.01 0.63 -17.98
CA ARG A 106 13.23 0.09 -16.87
C ARG A 106 13.87 0.55 -15.55
N GLU A 107 13.15 1.31 -14.77
CA GLU A 107 13.67 1.88 -13.53
C GLU A 107 12.80 1.51 -12.32
N LEU A 108 13.45 1.25 -11.20
CA LEU A 108 12.82 1.08 -9.91
C LEU A 108 13.25 2.25 -9.02
N GLY A 109 12.32 3.13 -8.74
CA GLY A 109 12.59 4.36 -8.01
C GLY A 109 11.77 4.49 -6.74
N LEU A 110 11.99 5.60 -6.07
CA LEU A 110 11.24 6.03 -4.89
C LEU A 110 10.59 7.38 -5.16
N TYR A 111 9.36 7.51 -4.71
CA TYR A 111 8.62 8.77 -4.75
C TYR A 111 8.10 9.15 -3.38
N TRP A 112 8.11 10.44 -3.14
CA TRP A 112 7.58 11.03 -1.91
C TRP A 112 6.05 10.89 -1.83
N VAL A 113 5.56 10.34 -0.73
CA VAL A 113 4.13 10.02 -0.52
C VAL A 113 3.23 11.25 -0.53
N ASP A 114 3.70 12.37 0.03
CA ASP A 114 2.92 13.61 0.14
C ASP A 114 2.83 14.40 -1.17
N ARG A 115 3.44 13.88 -2.20
CA ARG A 115 3.32 14.44 -3.54
C ARG A 115 1.92 14.16 -4.09
N GLY A 116 1.34 15.13 -4.81
CA GLY A 116 0.14 14.89 -5.61
C GLY A 116 0.46 14.07 -6.86
N TRP A 117 -0.45 13.20 -7.26
CA TRP A 117 -0.33 12.32 -8.42
C TRP A 117 -1.27 12.78 -9.52
N ASP A 118 -0.78 12.87 -10.74
CA ASP A 118 -1.61 13.16 -11.92
C ASP A 118 -1.97 11.87 -12.68
N GLY A 119 -2.69 11.99 -13.79
CA GLY A 119 -3.18 10.84 -14.57
C GLY A 119 -2.10 9.98 -15.24
N ARG A 120 -0.82 10.32 -15.12
CA ARG A 120 0.29 9.48 -15.59
C ARG A 120 0.64 8.36 -14.63
N TYR A 121 0.24 8.49 -13.37
CA TYR A 121 0.55 7.53 -12.31
C TYR A 121 -0.59 6.55 -12.12
N ARG A 122 -0.23 5.28 -12.00
CA ARG A 122 -1.13 4.19 -11.69
C ARG A 122 -0.77 3.58 -10.35
N PHE A 123 -1.72 2.91 -9.75
CA PHE A 123 -1.55 2.35 -8.41
C PHE A 123 -1.82 0.85 -8.43
N ALA A 124 -0.93 0.10 -7.78
CA ALA A 124 -1.14 -1.31 -7.54
C ALA A 124 -1.97 -1.51 -6.27
N PHE A 125 -2.98 -2.34 -6.36
CA PHE A 125 -3.87 -2.65 -5.25
C PHE A 125 -4.24 -4.13 -5.21
N VAL A 126 -4.72 -4.57 -4.05
CA VAL A 126 -5.12 -5.95 -3.80
C VAL A 126 -6.48 -5.94 -3.10
N ARG A 127 -7.36 -6.84 -3.50
CA ARG A 127 -8.64 -7.01 -2.80
C ARG A 127 -8.39 -7.50 -1.36
N LYS A 128 -9.06 -6.91 -0.39
CA LYS A 128 -8.99 -7.37 0.99
C LYS A 128 -9.55 -8.79 1.09
N SER A 129 -8.87 -9.64 1.88
CA SER A 129 -9.34 -10.99 2.14
C SER A 129 -10.61 -10.98 3.00
N LEU A 130 -11.44 -12.01 2.89
CA LEU A 130 -12.61 -12.21 3.77
C LEU A 130 -12.21 -12.19 5.25
N GLU A 131 -11.06 -12.74 5.59
CA GLU A 131 -10.52 -12.73 6.95
C GLU A 131 -10.21 -11.31 7.45
N SER A 132 -9.57 -10.48 6.63
CA SER A 132 -9.29 -9.07 6.93
C SER A 132 -10.58 -8.26 7.10
N LEU A 133 -11.58 -8.49 6.26
CA LEU A 133 -12.89 -7.84 6.36
C LEU A 133 -13.62 -8.21 7.64
N LYS A 134 -13.65 -9.50 7.98
CA LYS A 134 -14.27 -10.00 9.24
C LYS A 134 -13.58 -9.44 10.48
N THR A 135 -12.25 -9.38 10.48
CA THR A 135 -11.48 -8.79 11.58
C THR A 135 -11.78 -7.30 11.74
N GLY A 136 -11.90 -6.57 10.64
CA GLY A 136 -12.28 -5.17 10.66
C GLY A 136 -13.68 -4.95 11.23
N GLU A 137 -14.65 -5.75 10.84
CA GLU A 137 -16.02 -5.72 11.36
C GLU A 137 -16.09 -6.05 12.86
N LEU A 138 -15.37 -7.08 13.29
CA LEU A 138 -15.28 -7.46 14.70
C LEU A 138 -14.67 -6.36 15.55
N GLY A 139 -13.56 -5.77 15.12
CA GLY A 139 -12.93 -4.65 15.82
C GLY A 139 -13.86 -3.44 15.94
N ASN A 140 -14.63 -3.14 14.90
CA ASN A 140 -15.63 -2.08 14.93
C ASN A 140 -16.76 -2.38 15.92
N LEU A 141 -17.28 -3.62 15.94
CA LEU A 141 -18.29 -4.06 16.90
C LEU A 141 -17.79 -3.99 18.35
N GLU A 142 -16.59 -4.45 18.61
CA GLU A 142 -15.96 -4.38 19.94
C GLU A 142 -15.84 -2.94 20.43
N SER A 143 -15.40 -2.02 19.58
CA SER A 143 -15.31 -0.59 19.89
C SER A 143 -16.68 0.00 20.23
N ARG A 144 -17.73 -0.37 19.50
CA ARG A 144 -19.11 0.08 19.76
C ARG A 144 -19.66 -0.46 21.06
N ILE A 145 -19.40 -1.73 21.38
CA ILE A 145 -19.80 -2.36 22.64
C ILE A 145 -19.13 -1.65 23.83
N SER A 146 -17.82 -1.37 23.75
CA SER A 146 -17.10 -0.66 24.80
C SER A 146 -17.67 0.74 25.05
N ALA A 147 -18.04 1.48 24.01
CA ALA A 147 -18.67 2.79 24.13
C ALA A 147 -20.03 2.72 24.81
N ILE A 148 -20.83 1.70 24.51
CA ILE A 148 -22.14 1.47 25.15
C ILE A 148 -21.98 1.14 26.62
N GLU A 149 -21.05 0.27 26.99
CA GLU A 149 -20.75 -0.10 28.39
C GLU A 149 -20.29 1.11 29.19
N GLU A 150 -19.43 1.95 28.64
CA GLU A 150 -18.97 3.18 29.27
C GLU A 150 -20.12 4.17 29.50
N PHE A 151 -21.01 4.34 28.55
CA PHE A 151 -22.21 5.16 28.67
C PHE A 151 -23.16 4.62 29.76
N LYS A 152 -23.38 3.30 29.79
CA LYS A 152 -24.18 2.63 30.80
C LYS A 152 -23.64 2.89 32.21
N ALA A 153 -22.34 2.77 32.44
CA ALA A 153 -21.69 3.05 33.71
C ALA A 153 -21.90 4.50 34.16
N LYS A 154 -21.82 5.47 33.25
CA LYS A 154 -22.11 6.88 33.53
C LYS A 154 -23.55 7.12 33.96
N VAL A 155 -24.51 6.50 33.28
CA VAL A 155 -25.94 6.59 33.64
C VAL A 155 -26.20 5.99 35.00
N GLU A 156 -25.64 4.82 35.32
CA GLU A 156 -25.80 4.18 36.64
C GLU A 156 -25.25 5.06 37.77
N ASN A 157 -24.14 5.74 37.55
CA ASN A 157 -23.56 6.66 38.54
C ASN A 157 -24.48 7.87 38.79
N VAL A 158 -25.14 8.39 37.77
CA VAL A 158 -26.08 9.51 37.92
C VAL A 158 -27.34 9.07 38.67
N LEU A 159 -27.82 7.87 38.43
CA LEU A 159 -29.03 7.33 39.07
C LEU A 159 -28.84 6.93 40.55
N LYS A 160 -27.59 6.81 41.02
CA LYS A 160 -27.26 6.54 42.43
C LYS A 160 -27.22 7.79 43.32
N ILE A 161 -27.47 8.93 42.77
CA ILE A 161 -27.58 10.20 43.50
C ILE A 161 -29.05 10.40 43.92
#